data_2dc0a7561be2fea992051af90d2fef19
#
_entry.id   2dc0a7561be2fea992051af90d2fef19
#
_cell.length_a   1.000
_cell.length_b   1.000
_cell.length_c   1.000
_cell.angle_alpha   90.00
_cell.angle_beta   90.00
_cell.angle_gamma   90.00
#
_symmetry.space_group_name_H-M   'P 1'
#
loop_
_entity.id
_entity.type
_entity.pdbx_description
1 polymer ?
#
loop_
_entity_poly.entity_id
_entity_poly.type
_entity_poly.pdbx_seq_one_letter_code
_entity_poly.pdbx_strand_id
1 'polypeptide(L)'
;MNDVDILKKIEKKVLWLACWMIHNANHIRENQDGLKVGGHQASSASIVSIMTALYFSILRPEDRVAVKPHASPVFHAIQYLSGLQTKEKIENFRGFGGAQSYPSRTKDIDDVDISTGSVGLGVAMTSFISLIQDYIARKQFYKNKPLGRMIALVGDAELDEGNVYECLQEGWKHDLRNVWWIIDYNRQSLDGVVHEGLSERLSSVFSAFDWNLVVLKYGKLQEEAFKEPGGNKLKKWIDDCPNQLYSALIFEGGEVFKKRILDDICLLYTSP
;
A
#
# COMPACT_ATOMS: atom_id res chain seq x y z
N MET A 1 -11.43 -22.37 12.89
CA MET A 1 -10.52 -21.23 12.68
C MET A 1 -11.29 -20.22 11.88
N ASN A 2 -11.39 -18.99 12.34
CA ASN A 2 -12.17 -17.99 11.60
C ASN A 2 -11.32 -17.45 10.43
N ASP A 3 -11.95 -16.87 9.43
CA ASP A 3 -11.27 -16.38 8.22
C ASP A 3 -10.17 -15.36 8.51
N VAL A 4 -10.33 -14.53 9.55
CA VAL A 4 -9.32 -13.57 10.00
C VAL A 4 -8.06 -14.25 10.52
N ASP A 5 -8.19 -15.39 11.22
CA ASP A 5 -7.03 -16.13 11.72
C ASP A 5 -6.23 -16.79 10.59
N ILE A 6 -6.93 -17.19 9.53
CA ILE A 6 -6.29 -17.69 8.29
C ILE A 6 -5.54 -16.56 7.62
N LEU A 7 -6.18 -15.42 7.42
CA LEU A 7 -5.56 -14.23 6.81
C LEU A 7 -4.32 -13.77 7.57
N LYS A 8 -4.34 -13.78 8.92
CA LYS A 8 -3.15 -13.45 9.75
C LYS A 8 -1.99 -14.42 9.55
N LYS A 9 -2.26 -15.70 9.29
CA LYS A 9 -1.20 -16.68 9.00
C LYS A 9 -0.62 -16.44 7.61
N ILE A 10 -1.48 -16.16 6.62
CA ILE A 10 -1.06 -15.84 5.26
C ILE A 10 -0.23 -14.55 5.28
N GLU A 11 -0.68 -13.50 5.95
CA GLU A 11 0.01 -12.23 6.12
C GLU A 11 1.45 -12.41 6.61
N LYS A 12 1.64 -13.18 7.69
CA LYS A 12 2.99 -13.49 8.22
C LYS A 12 3.86 -14.19 7.18
N LYS A 13 3.28 -15.09 6.39
CA LYS A 13 4.02 -15.81 5.34
C LYS A 13 4.38 -14.89 4.18
N VAL A 14 3.46 -14.05 3.75
CA VAL A 14 3.68 -13.02 2.72
C VAL A 14 4.79 -12.06 3.14
N LEU A 15 4.72 -11.53 4.38
CA LEU A 15 5.74 -10.65 4.92
C LEU A 15 7.12 -11.31 4.92
N TRP A 16 7.18 -12.56 5.41
CA TRP A 16 8.44 -13.29 5.45
C TRP A 16 9.02 -13.49 4.04
N LEU A 17 8.21 -13.95 3.08
CA LEU A 17 8.65 -14.16 1.70
C LEU A 17 9.12 -12.87 1.03
N ALA A 18 8.38 -11.77 1.20
CA ALA A 18 8.74 -10.47 0.64
C ALA A 18 10.08 -9.97 1.18
N CYS A 19 10.28 -10.02 2.50
CA CYS A 19 11.54 -9.64 3.13
C CYS A 19 12.68 -10.57 2.73
N TRP A 20 12.42 -11.87 2.66
CA TRP A 20 13.42 -12.85 2.28
C TRP A 20 13.88 -12.66 0.82
N MET A 21 13.00 -12.41 -0.13
CA MET A 21 13.37 -12.15 -1.52
C MET A 21 14.36 -10.99 -1.64
N ILE A 22 14.10 -9.89 -0.93
CA ILE A 22 14.99 -8.71 -0.92
C ILE A 22 16.32 -9.05 -0.23
N HIS A 23 16.28 -9.76 0.89
CA HIS A 23 17.48 -10.16 1.63
C HIS A 23 18.32 -11.13 0.79
N ASN A 24 17.70 -12.14 0.19
CA ASN A 24 18.39 -13.09 -0.69
C ASN A 24 19.08 -12.38 -1.85
N ALA A 25 18.40 -11.47 -2.53
CA ALA A 25 18.94 -10.74 -3.67
C ALA A 25 20.15 -9.85 -3.32
N ASN A 26 20.23 -9.35 -2.07
CA ASN A 26 21.26 -8.40 -1.67
C ASN A 26 22.39 -9.00 -0.82
N HIS A 27 22.17 -10.16 -0.18
CA HIS A 27 23.10 -10.68 0.83
C HIS A 27 23.43 -12.16 0.72
N ILE A 28 22.60 -12.97 0.05
CA ILE A 28 22.80 -14.42 -0.04
C ILE A 28 23.24 -14.81 -1.45
N ARG A 29 22.48 -14.36 -2.47
CA ARG A 29 22.79 -14.64 -3.86
C ARG A 29 24.09 -13.96 -4.26
N GLU A 30 24.98 -14.72 -4.92
CA GLU A 30 26.23 -14.17 -5.47
C GLU A 30 25.93 -13.02 -6.43
N ASN A 31 26.68 -11.95 -6.29
CA ASN A 31 26.60 -10.76 -7.12
C ASN A 31 27.97 -10.48 -7.72
N GLN A 32 28.06 -10.44 -9.06
CA GLN A 32 29.34 -10.37 -9.77
C GLN A 32 30.08 -9.04 -9.57
N ASP A 33 29.35 -7.96 -9.32
CA ASP A 33 29.91 -6.61 -9.19
C ASP A 33 29.95 -6.10 -7.74
N GLY A 34 29.47 -6.89 -6.78
CA GLY A 34 29.40 -6.53 -5.37
C GLY A 34 28.35 -5.45 -5.03
N LEU A 35 27.59 -4.97 -6.01
CA LEU A 35 26.56 -3.97 -5.80
C LEU A 35 25.27 -4.58 -5.28
N LYS A 36 24.58 -3.86 -4.41
CA LYS A 36 23.26 -4.27 -3.95
C LYS A 36 22.22 -4.15 -5.08
N VAL A 37 21.42 -5.18 -5.24
CA VAL A 37 20.35 -5.23 -6.23
C VAL A 37 19.20 -4.27 -5.86
N GLY A 38 19.13 -3.87 -4.60
CA GLY A 38 18.09 -2.99 -4.09
C GLY A 38 16.81 -3.74 -3.70
N GLY A 39 15.75 -2.98 -3.48
CA GLY A 39 14.45 -3.43 -2.97
C GLY A 39 14.05 -2.61 -1.75
N HIS A 40 12.74 -2.56 -1.48
CA HIS A 40 12.17 -1.69 -0.46
C HIS A 40 11.44 -2.53 0.60
N GLN A 41 12.16 -2.99 1.64
CA GLN A 41 11.56 -3.80 2.70
C GLN A 41 10.46 -3.05 3.46
N ALA A 42 10.71 -1.79 3.82
CA ALA A 42 9.74 -0.98 4.56
C ALA A 42 8.46 -0.74 3.74
N SER A 43 8.60 -0.38 2.45
CA SER A 43 7.47 -0.19 1.54
C SER A 43 6.69 -1.49 1.25
N SER A 44 7.37 -2.64 1.33
CA SER A 44 6.72 -3.94 1.25
C SER A 44 5.99 -4.25 2.57
N ALA A 45 6.64 -4.08 3.70
CA ALA A 45 6.07 -4.41 5.01
C ALA A 45 4.81 -3.59 5.34
N SER A 46 4.79 -2.29 5.00
CA SER A 46 3.66 -1.41 5.30
C SER A 46 2.36 -1.82 4.61
N ILE A 47 2.42 -2.42 3.42
CA ILE A 47 1.23 -2.76 2.62
C ILE A 47 0.81 -4.24 2.73
N VAL A 48 1.56 -5.08 3.44
CA VAL A 48 1.30 -6.54 3.50
C VAL A 48 -0.11 -6.85 3.96
N SER A 49 -0.60 -6.23 5.03
CA SER A 49 -1.95 -6.46 5.55
C SER A 49 -3.02 -6.09 4.54
N ILE A 50 -2.85 -4.94 3.89
CA ILE A 50 -3.76 -4.44 2.85
C ILE A 50 -3.81 -5.42 1.68
N MET A 51 -2.65 -5.80 1.14
CA MET A 51 -2.59 -6.71 0.00
C MET A 51 -3.06 -8.11 0.34
N THR A 52 -2.77 -8.61 1.53
CA THR A 52 -3.27 -9.92 1.98
C THR A 52 -4.79 -9.92 2.05
N ALA A 53 -5.40 -8.92 2.65
CA ALA A 53 -6.86 -8.80 2.72
C ALA A 53 -7.47 -8.66 1.31
N LEU A 54 -6.87 -7.83 0.47
CA LEU A 54 -7.34 -7.57 -0.89
C LEU A 54 -7.34 -8.85 -1.72
N TYR A 55 -6.20 -9.53 -1.85
CA TYR A 55 -6.04 -10.66 -2.75
C TYR A 55 -6.72 -11.95 -2.27
N PHE A 56 -6.76 -12.20 -0.96
CA PHE A 56 -7.32 -13.45 -0.42
C PHE A 56 -8.76 -13.35 0.08
N SER A 57 -9.36 -12.15 0.10
CA SER A 57 -10.72 -11.99 0.65
C SER A 57 -11.64 -11.05 -0.11
N ILE A 58 -11.10 -10.06 -0.84
CA ILE A 58 -11.91 -8.94 -1.35
C ILE A 58 -12.03 -8.95 -2.87
N LEU A 59 -10.95 -9.30 -3.60
CA LEU A 59 -10.94 -9.27 -5.06
C LEU A 59 -11.96 -10.22 -5.67
N ARG A 60 -12.57 -9.76 -6.74
CA ARG A 60 -13.44 -10.52 -7.63
C ARG A 60 -12.69 -10.79 -8.95
N PRO A 61 -13.07 -11.82 -9.72
CA PRO A 61 -12.39 -12.16 -10.98
C PRO A 61 -12.37 -11.02 -12.01
N GLU A 62 -13.35 -10.13 -11.94
CA GLU A 62 -13.47 -8.99 -12.85
C GLU A 62 -12.59 -7.79 -12.45
N ASP A 63 -12.16 -7.73 -11.19
CA ASP A 63 -11.35 -6.61 -10.69
C ASP A 63 -9.96 -6.60 -11.32
N ARG A 64 -9.36 -5.42 -11.41
CA ARG A 64 -7.99 -5.24 -11.92
C ARG A 64 -7.21 -4.38 -10.95
N VAL A 65 -5.95 -4.76 -10.72
CA VAL A 65 -5.09 -4.13 -9.71
C VAL A 65 -3.82 -3.56 -10.35
N ALA A 66 -3.60 -2.27 -10.13
CA ALA A 66 -2.30 -1.64 -10.31
C ALA A 66 -1.54 -1.72 -8.99
N VAL A 67 -0.52 -2.57 -8.95
CA VAL A 67 0.26 -2.79 -7.73
C VAL A 67 1.24 -1.64 -7.54
N LYS A 68 1.32 -1.08 -6.33
CA LYS A 68 2.36 -0.12 -5.93
C LYS A 68 3.75 -0.66 -6.35
N PRO A 69 4.54 0.09 -7.14
CA PRO A 69 5.79 -0.44 -7.71
C PRO A 69 6.74 -1.03 -6.68
N HIS A 70 6.95 -0.32 -5.58
CA HIS A 70 7.88 -0.74 -4.52
C HIS A 70 7.38 -1.92 -3.67
N ALA A 71 6.12 -2.35 -3.84
CA ALA A 71 5.54 -3.52 -3.19
C ALA A 71 5.56 -4.78 -4.07
N SER A 72 6.32 -4.79 -5.16
CA SER A 72 6.46 -5.98 -6.03
C SER A 72 6.83 -7.25 -5.27
N PRO A 73 7.70 -7.25 -4.23
CA PRO A 73 7.99 -8.46 -3.45
C PRO A 73 6.74 -9.04 -2.78
N VAL A 74 5.83 -8.18 -2.28
CA VAL A 74 4.56 -8.63 -1.68
C VAL A 74 3.67 -9.26 -2.74
N PHE A 75 3.58 -8.64 -3.91
CA PHE A 75 2.82 -9.18 -5.03
C PHE A 75 3.34 -10.56 -5.46
N HIS A 76 4.64 -10.70 -5.73
CA HIS A 76 5.24 -11.98 -6.10
C HIS A 76 5.08 -13.06 -5.02
N ALA A 77 5.16 -12.68 -3.73
CA ALA A 77 4.90 -13.58 -2.62
C ALA A 77 3.46 -14.10 -2.61
N ILE A 78 2.48 -13.22 -2.84
CA ILE A 78 1.06 -13.59 -2.96
C ILE A 78 0.84 -14.51 -4.15
N GLN A 79 1.39 -14.18 -5.31
CA GLN A 79 1.29 -15.00 -6.52
C GLN A 79 1.93 -16.37 -6.33
N TYR A 80 3.06 -16.45 -5.63
CA TYR A 80 3.69 -17.73 -5.28
C TYR A 80 2.80 -18.57 -4.36
N LEU A 81 2.22 -17.98 -3.33
CA LEU A 81 1.30 -18.69 -2.43
C LEU A 81 -0.01 -19.12 -3.12
N SER A 82 -0.40 -18.42 -4.18
CA SER A 82 -1.54 -18.74 -5.02
C SER A 82 -1.22 -19.76 -6.14
N GLY A 83 0.04 -20.19 -6.24
CA GLY A 83 0.47 -21.16 -7.28
C GLY A 83 0.68 -20.55 -8.66
N LEU A 84 0.69 -19.23 -8.78
CA LEU A 84 0.83 -18.48 -10.04
C LEU A 84 2.27 -17.98 -10.29
N GLN A 85 3.18 -18.17 -9.32
CA GLN A 85 4.59 -17.84 -9.41
C GLN A 85 5.44 -19.02 -8.98
N THR A 86 6.65 -19.15 -9.48
CA THR A 86 7.54 -20.26 -9.13
C THR A 86 8.58 -19.89 -8.11
N LYS A 87 9.10 -20.91 -7.39
CA LYS A 87 10.17 -20.74 -6.41
C LYS A 87 11.43 -20.17 -7.05
N GLU A 88 11.83 -20.69 -8.21
CA GLU A 88 13.03 -20.26 -8.92
C GLU A 88 12.97 -18.77 -9.30
N LYS A 89 11.78 -18.29 -9.69
CA LYS A 89 11.59 -16.88 -10.04
C LYS A 89 11.73 -15.97 -8.82
N ILE A 90 11.13 -16.32 -7.68
CA ILE A 90 11.25 -15.51 -6.47
C ILE A 90 12.67 -15.58 -5.84
N GLU A 91 13.36 -16.72 -5.94
CA GLU A 91 14.76 -16.85 -5.54
C GLU A 91 15.68 -15.99 -6.41
N ASN A 92 15.33 -15.82 -7.68
CA ASN A 92 16.05 -14.97 -8.62
C ASN A 92 15.42 -13.56 -8.76
N PHE A 93 14.72 -13.07 -7.73
CA PHE A 93 14.12 -11.74 -7.74
C PHE A 93 15.13 -10.66 -8.17
N ARG A 94 14.75 -9.81 -9.14
CA ARG A 94 15.60 -8.79 -9.79
C ARG A 94 16.83 -9.35 -10.54
N GLY A 95 16.94 -10.65 -10.70
CA GLY A 95 17.94 -11.29 -11.57
C GLY A 95 17.41 -11.48 -12.98
N PHE A 96 18.32 -11.74 -13.93
CA PHE A 96 17.93 -12.05 -15.30
C PHE A 96 17.03 -13.30 -15.33
N GLY A 97 15.87 -13.16 -15.94
CA GLY A 97 14.87 -14.23 -15.97
C GLY A 97 14.13 -14.52 -14.67
N GLY A 98 14.42 -13.80 -13.59
CA GLY A 98 13.70 -13.87 -12.31
C GLY A 98 12.44 -13.01 -12.26
N ALA A 99 11.82 -12.94 -11.07
CA ALA A 99 10.70 -12.05 -10.81
C ALA A 99 11.15 -10.58 -10.93
N GLN A 100 10.33 -9.76 -11.59
CA GLN A 100 10.71 -8.40 -11.96
C GLN A 100 10.75 -7.46 -10.74
N SER A 101 11.55 -6.40 -10.88
CA SER A 101 11.61 -5.32 -9.89
C SER A 101 10.27 -4.66 -9.65
N TYR A 102 9.46 -4.59 -10.70
CA TYR A 102 8.11 -4.04 -10.72
C TYR A 102 7.22 -4.96 -11.56
N PRO A 103 5.97 -5.21 -11.15
CA PRO A 103 5.08 -6.12 -11.86
C PRO A 103 4.96 -5.79 -13.35
N SER A 104 5.15 -6.78 -14.21
CA SER A 104 5.17 -6.59 -15.67
C SER A 104 4.38 -7.69 -16.38
N ARG A 105 3.32 -7.30 -17.08
CA ARG A 105 2.50 -8.22 -17.89
C ARG A 105 3.25 -8.97 -18.98
N THR A 106 4.39 -8.45 -19.40
CA THR A 106 5.15 -9.01 -20.54
C THR A 106 6.38 -9.79 -20.12
N LYS A 107 6.83 -9.65 -18.88
CA LYS A 107 8.09 -10.25 -18.40
C LYS A 107 7.88 -11.22 -17.23
N ASP A 108 6.88 -10.97 -16.38
CA ASP A 108 6.52 -11.88 -15.31
C ASP A 108 5.64 -13.00 -15.82
N ILE A 109 5.67 -14.14 -15.13
CA ILE A 109 4.76 -15.26 -15.34
C ILE A 109 3.50 -15.16 -14.49
N ASP A 110 3.52 -14.25 -13.52
CA ASP A 110 2.42 -13.96 -12.61
C ASP A 110 1.24 -13.35 -13.36
N ASP A 111 0.06 -13.41 -12.76
CA ASP A 111 -1.15 -12.79 -13.27
C ASP A 111 -1.14 -11.26 -12.97
N VAL A 112 -0.34 -10.53 -13.73
CA VAL A 112 -0.21 -9.08 -13.63
C VAL A 112 -1.30 -8.38 -14.45
N ASP A 113 -2.24 -7.72 -13.80
CA ASP A 113 -3.30 -6.97 -14.48
C ASP A 113 -2.76 -5.73 -15.19
N ILE A 114 -1.96 -4.93 -14.51
CA ILE A 114 -1.42 -3.65 -14.99
C ILE A 114 0.08 -3.62 -14.68
N SER A 115 0.90 -3.43 -15.72
CA SER A 115 2.33 -3.19 -15.52
C SER A 115 2.54 -1.87 -14.80
N THR A 116 3.31 -1.92 -13.72
CA THR A 116 3.70 -0.73 -12.96
C THR A 116 5.22 -0.60 -12.93
N GLY A 117 5.73 0.57 -12.56
CA GLY A 117 7.17 0.84 -12.53
C GLY A 117 7.47 2.32 -12.57
N SER A 118 6.80 3.05 -13.45
CA SER A 118 6.79 4.52 -13.39
C SER A 118 5.76 4.93 -12.33
N VAL A 119 6.22 5.64 -11.32
CA VAL A 119 5.42 6.11 -10.18
C VAL A 119 4.27 6.99 -10.69
N GLY A 120 3.06 6.80 -10.17
CA GLY A 120 1.84 7.53 -10.56
C GLY A 120 1.12 6.99 -11.81
N LEU A 121 1.82 6.37 -12.76
CA LEU A 121 1.19 5.88 -14.00
C LEU A 121 0.21 4.73 -13.73
N GLY A 122 0.50 3.83 -12.81
CA GLY A 122 -0.43 2.76 -12.42
C GLY A 122 -1.74 3.32 -11.88
N VAL A 123 -1.66 4.39 -11.09
CA VAL A 123 -2.82 5.11 -10.54
C VAL A 123 -3.65 5.70 -11.68
N ALA A 124 -3.01 6.46 -12.57
CA ALA A 124 -3.66 7.06 -13.72
C ALA A 124 -4.35 6.03 -14.61
N MET A 125 -3.68 4.91 -14.89
CA MET A 125 -4.24 3.84 -15.71
C MET A 125 -5.53 3.27 -15.15
N THR A 126 -5.69 3.16 -13.83
CA THR A 126 -6.94 2.66 -13.24
C THR A 126 -8.13 3.55 -13.58
N SER A 127 -7.97 4.86 -13.56
CA SER A 127 -9.04 5.81 -13.97
C SER A 127 -9.38 5.68 -15.45
N PHE A 128 -8.38 5.64 -16.32
CA PHE A 128 -8.64 5.52 -17.77
C PHE A 128 -9.18 4.15 -18.18
N ILE A 129 -8.74 3.05 -17.55
CA ILE A 129 -9.31 1.72 -17.80
C ILE A 129 -10.76 1.68 -17.33
N SER A 130 -11.08 2.32 -16.19
CA SER A 130 -12.46 2.46 -15.71
C SER A 130 -13.33 3.21 -16.72
N LEU A 131 -12.84 4.33 -17.24
CA LEU A 131 -13.54 5.10 -18.28
C LEU A 131 -13.81 4.28 -19.54
N ILE A 132 -12.81 3.51 -19.99
CA ILE A 132 -12.96 2.61 -21.14
C ILE A 132 -13.97 1.50 -20.83
N GLN A 133 -13.94 0.93 -19.63
CA GLN A 133 -14.91 -0.08 -19.21
C GLN A 133 -16.34 0.46 -19.27
N ASP A 134 -16.57 1.66 -18.77
CA ASP A 134 -17.89 2.32 -18.83
C ASP A 134 -18.32 2.61 -20.26
N TYR A 135 -17.41 3.06 -21.11
CA TYR A 135 -17.69 3.27 -22.55
C TYR A 135 -18.12 1.96 -23.23
N ILE A 136 -17.37 0.87 -23.03
CA ILE A 136 -17.66 -0.45 -23.61
C ILE A 136 -19.02 -0.96 -23.11
N ALA A 137 -19.32 -0.77 -21.82
CA ALA A 137 -20.59 -1.17 -21.22
C ALA A 137 -21.76 -0.38 -21.82
N ARG A 138 -21.65 0.95 -21.93
CA ARG A 138 -22.68 1.81 -22.55
C ARG A 138 -22.93 1.49 -24.03
N LYS A 139 -21.89 1.06 -24.75
CA LYS A 139 -22.01 0.59 -26.14
C LYS A 139 -22.53 -0.84 -26.27
N GLN A 140 -22.83 -1.50 -25.14
CA GLN A 140 -23.34 -2.87 -25.11
C GLN A 140 -22.40 -3.93 -25.72
N PHE A 141 -21.09 -3.59 -25.87
CA PHE A 141 -20.10 -4.57 -26.34
C PHE A 141 -19.82 -5.65 -25.29
N TYR A 142 -20.19 -5.40 -24.05
CA TYR A 142 -19.94 -6.27 -22.89
C TYR A 142 -21.26 -6.77 -22.29
N LYS A 143 -22.08 -7.44 -23.10
CA LYS A 143 -23.40 -7.91 -22.67
C LYS A 143 -23.29 -8.93 -21.55
N ASN A 144 -24.03 -8.67 -20.46
CA ASN A 144 -24.23 -9.60 -19.33
C ASN A 144 -22.97 -9.99 -18.54
N LYS A 145 -21.87 -9.24 -18.61
CA LYS A 145 -20.72 -9.45 -17.75
C LYS A 145 -20.68 -8.41 -16.64
N PRO A 146 -20.36 -8.80 -15.39
CA PRO A 146 -20.23 -7.83 -14.31
C PRO A 146 -19.03 -6.91 -14.58
N LEU A 147 -19.17 -5.65 -14.21
CA LEU A 147 -18.09 -4.68 -14.29
C LEU A 147 -17.17 -4.84 -13.06
N GLY A 148 -15.88 -4.85 -13.30
CA GLY A 148 -14.87 -4.94 -12.25
C GLY A 148 -14.52 -3.58 -11.67
N ARG A 149 -13.90 -3.60 -10.50
CA ARG A 149 -13.27 -2.42 -9.90
C ARG A 149 -11.86 -2.28 -10.46
N MET A 150 -11.46 -1.04 -10.72
CA MET A 150 -10.09 -0.69 -11.07
C MET A 150 -9.40 -0.17 -9.81
N ILE A 151 -8.48 -0.95 -9.27
CA ILE A 151 -7.91 -0.73 -7.95
C ILE A 151 -6.44 -0.33 -8.11
N ALA A 152 -6.06 0.84 -7.59
CA ALA A 152 -4.67 1.23 -7.46
C ALA A 152 -4.20 1.08 -6.01
N LEU A 153 -3.07 0.41 -5.81
CA LEU A 153 -2.32 0.44 -4.57
C LEU A 153 -1.27 1.53 -4.69
N VAL A 154 -1.35 2.55 -3.85
CA VAL A 154 -0.64 3.82 -4.00
C VAL A 154 0.24 4.07 -2.78
N GLY A 155 1.50 4.44 -2.98
CA GLY A 155 2.32 4.98 -1.90
C GLY A 155 1.96 6.46 -1.66
N ASP A 156 2.09 6.94 -0.41
CA ASP A 156 1.86 8.35 -0.10
C ASP A 156 2.78 9.28 -0.90
N ALA A 157 4.04 8.93 -1.09
CA ALA A 157 4.97 9.67 -1.95
C ALA A 157 4.64 9.57 -3.45
N GLU A 158 3.86 8.57 -3.87
CA GLU A 158 3.39 8.46 -5.26
C GLU A 158 2.36 9.54 -5.61
N LEU A 159 1.74 10.13 -4.60
CA LEU A 159 0.83 11.26 -4.75
C LEU A 159 1.53 12.59 -5.07
N ASP A 160 2.86 12.62 -5.08
CA ASP A 160 3.63 13.78 -5.54
C ASP A 160 3.64 13.91 -7.07
N GLU A 161 3.24 12.85 -7.78
CA GLU A 161 3.19 12.84 -9.23
C GLU A 161 1.99 13.63 -9.78
N GLY A 162 2.25 14.60 -10.67
CA GLY A 162 1.22 15.50 -11.21
C GLY A 162 0.07 14.78 -11.93
N ASN A 163 0.38 13.68 -12.64
CA ASN A 163 -0.62 12.90 -13.36
C ASN A 163 -1.67 12.25 -12.43
N VAL A 164 -1.36 12.04 -11.16
CA VAL A 164 -2.32 11.54 -10.17
C VAL A 164 -3.44 12.56 -9.95
N TYR A 165 -3.09 13.84 -9.81
CA TYR A 165 -4.08 14.92 -9.64
C TYR A 165 -4.89 15.18 -10.90
N GLU A 166 -4.27 15.06 -12.08
CA GLU A 166 -5.00 15.10 -13.34
C GLU A 166 -6.06 14.00 -13.40
N CYS A 167 -5.71 12.78 -13.05
CA CYS A 167 -6.64 11.66 -13.03
C CYS A 167 -7.70 11.74 -11.91
N LEU A 168 -7.36 12.36 -10.78
CA LEU A 168 -8.33 12.65 -9.72
C LEU A 168 -9.45 13.54 -10.27
N GLN A 169 -9.08 14.61 -10.98
CA GLN A 169 -10.01 15.52 -11.64
C GLN A 169 -10.81 14.84 -12.75
N GLU A 170 -10.17 14.01 -13.58
CA GLU A 170 -10.86 13.26 -14.63
C GLU A 170 -11.88 12.25 -14.03
N GLY A 171 -11.56 11.63 -12.91
CA GLY A 171 -12.49 10.77 -12.17
C GLY A 171 -13.78 11.49 -11.78
N TRP A 172 -13.65 12.72 -11.28
CA TRP A 172 -14.78 13.59 -10.97
C TRP A 172 -15.57 14.02 -12.23
N LYS A 173 -14.89 14.52 -13.27
CA LYS A 173 -15.52 14.95 -14.51
C LYS A 173 -16.36 13.87 -15.20
N HIS A 174 -15.91 12.63 -15.11
CA HIS A 174 -16.54 11.49 -15.77
C HIS A 174 -17.42 10.64 -14.84
N ASP A 175 -17.60 11.06 -13.57
CA ASP A 175 -18.41 10.34 -12.58
C ASP A 175 -17.99 8.85 -12.46
N LEU A 176 -16.70 8.60 -12.38
CA LEU A 176 -16.17 7.24 -12.27
C LEU A 176 -16.46 6.66 -10.90
N ARG A 177 -17.16 5.50 -10.83
CA ARG A 177 -17.64 4.92 -9.58
C ARG A 177 -17.00 3.59 -9.21
N ASN A 178 -16.29 2.97 -10.11
CA ASN A 178 -15.65 1.67 -9.96
C ASN A 178 -14.13 1.77 -9.82
N VAL A 179 -13.60 2.92 -9.45
CA VAL A 179 -12.18 3.15 -9.17
C VAL A 179 -11.95 3.21 -7.67
N TRP A 180 -10.97 2.45 -7.20
CA TRP A 180 -10.50 2.46 -5.82
C TRP A 180 -9.02 2.81 -5.78
N TRP A 181 -8.66 3.86 -5.06
CA TRP A 181 -7.27 4.16 -4.73
C TRP A 181 -7.04 3.85 -3.26
N ILE A 182 -6.22 2.85 -2.99
CA ILE A 182 -5.87 2.43 -1.63
C ILE A 182 -4.48 3.00 -1.34
N ILE A 183 -4.45 4.05 -0.52
CA ILE A 183 -3.24 4.79 -0.20
C ILE A 183 -2.58 4.16 1.03
N ASP A 184 -1.37 3.65 0.85
CA ASP A 184 -0.49 3.20 1.93
C ASP A 184 0.24 4.41 2.52
N TYR A 185 -0.38 5.02 3.53
CA TYR A 185 0.16 6.19 4.21
C TYR A 185 1.17 5.76 5.28
N ASN A 186 2.39 5.50 4.87
CA ASN A 186 3.48 5.05 5.74
C ASN A 186 4.41 6.18 6.21
N ARG A 187 4.15 7.42 5.83
CA ARG A 187 4.90 8.64 6.16
C ARG A 187 6.35 8.65 5.67
N GLN A 188 6.66 7.87 4.62
CA GLN A 188 8.00 7.76 4.08
C GLN A 188 8.04 8.16 2.60
N SER A 189 9.01 8.98 2.24
CA SER A 189 9.41 9.27 0.86
C SER A 189 10.81 8.74 0.59
N LEU A 190 11.24 8.74 -0.67
CA LEU A 190 12.61 8.36 -1.04
C LEU A 190 13.66 9.27 -0.38
N ASP A 191 13.33 10.54 -0.22
CA ASP A 191 14.24 11.56 0.29
C ASP A 191 14.12 11.80 1.81
N GLY A 192 13.20 11.13 2.47
CA GLY A 192 13.00 11.31 3.90
C GLY A 192 11.58 11.04 4.38
N VAL A 193 11.19 11.72 5.43
CA VAL A 193 9.84 11.65 6.03
C VAL A 193 8.95 12.70 5.36
N VAL A 194 7.71 12.34 5.04
CA VAL A 194 6.74 13.27 4.45
C VAL A 194 6.42 14.44 5.38
N HIS A 195 6.00 15.57 4.80
CA HIS A 195 5.65 16.77 5.55
C HIS A 195 4.47 16.55 6.50
N GLU A 196 4.48 17.33 7.59
CA GLU A 196 3.41 17.33 8.57
C GLU A 196 2.07 17.76 7.94
N GLY A 197 0.97 17.17 8.41
CA GLY A 197 -0.38 17.52 7.94
C GLY A 197 -0.71 17.09 6.51
N LEU A 198 0.11 16.21 5.89
CA LEU A 198 -0.15 15.71 4.54
C LEU A 198 -1.46 14.92 4.47
N SER A 199 -1.77 14.11 5.48
CA SER A 199 -3.01 13.31 5.54
C SER A 199 -4.27 14.16 5.45
N GLU A 200 -4.31 15.27 6.19
CA GLU A 200 -5.41 16.23 6.21
C GLU A 200 -5.54 16.98 4.89
N ARG A 201 -4.41 17.35 4.29
CA ARG A 201 -4.38 17.99 2.96
C ARG A 201 -4.87 17.07 1.87
N LEU A 202 -4.41 15.82 1.86
CA LEU A 202 -4.89 14.80 0.91
C LEU A 202 -6.40 14.58 1.07
N SER A 203 -6.88 14.42 2.29
CA SER A 203 -8.31 14.28 2.56
C SER A 203 -9.12 15.45 2.01
N SER A 204 -8.62 16.69 2.16
CA SER A 204 -9.26 17.89 1.62
C SER A 204 -9.27 17.91 0.09
N VAL A 205 -8.17 17.51 -0.56
CA VAL A 205 -8.09 17.45 -2.03
C VAL A 205 -9.05 16.43 -2.61
N PHE A 206 -9.06 15.19 -2.07
CA PHE A 206 -9.99 14.16 -2.53
C PHE A 206 -11.45 14.56 -2.34
N SER A 207 -11.77 15.17 -1.18
CA SER A 207 -13.12 15.67 -0.91
C SER A 207 -13.54 16.81 -1.84
N ALA A 208 -12.60 17.68 -2.25
CA ALA A 208 -12.89 18.78 -3.19
C ALA A 208 -13.27 18.27 -4.60
N PHE A 209 -12.91 17.05 -4.94
CA PHE A 209 -13.32 16.38 -6.17
C PHE A 209 -14.42 15.33 -5.97
N ASP A 210 -15.18 15.43 -4.88
CA ASP A 210 -16.32 14.54 -4.56
C ASP A 210 -15.97 13.04 -4.49
N TRP A 211 -14.69 12.71 -4.21
CA TRP A 211 -14.30 11.32 -3.97
C TRP A 211 -14.77 10.85 -2.59
N ASN A 212 -15.35 9.65 -2.54
CA ASN A 212 -15.71 9.01 -1.27
C ASN A 212 -14.44 8.58 -0.53
N LEU A 213 -14.22 9.14 0.65
CA LEU A 213 -13.04 8.91 1.44
C LEU A 213 -13.32 8.00 2.63
N VAL A 214 -12.53 6.92 2.75
CA VAL A 214 -12.53 6.05 3.93
C VAL A 214 -11.15 6.10 4.57
N VAL A 215 -11.07 6.62 5.80
CA VAL A 215 -9.80 6.75 6.54
C VAL A 215 -9.71 5.66 7.58
N LEU A 216 -8.72 4.77 7.43
CA LEU A 216 -8.40 3.68 8.36
C LEU A 216 -7.08 3.98 9.06
N LYS A 217 -7.08 4.96 9.97
CA LYS A 217 -5.88 5.49 10.62
C LYS A 217 -5.45 4.69 11.86
N TYR A 218 -6.40 4.14 12.59
CA TYR A 218 -6.15 3.51 13.88
C TYR A 218 -6.49 2.02 13.88
N GLY A 219 -5.71 1.24 14.63
CA GLY A 219 -6.04 -0.15 14.90
C GLY A 219 -7.09 -0.30 16.01
N LYS A 220 -7.75 -1.47 16.11
CA LYS A 220 -8.77 -1.74 17.12
C LYS A 220 -8.32 -1.45 18.55
N LEU A 221 -7.09 -1.83 18.91
CA LEU A 221 -6.55 -1.59 20.26
C LEU A 221 -6.40 -0.09 20.55
N GLN A 222 -6.03 0.71 19.56
CA GLN A 222 -5.99 2.17 19.69
C GLN A 222 -7.41 2.74 19.84
N GLU A 223 -8.35 2.29 19.02
CA GLU A 223 -9.76 2.72 19.11
C GLU A 223 -10.39 2.36 20.47
N GLU A 224 -10.04 1.21 21.03
CA GLU A 224 -10.45 0.80 22.38
C GLU A 224 -9.79 1.72 23.44
N ALA A 225 -8.48 1.95 23.35
CA ALA A 225 -7.77 2.84 24.28
C ALA A 225 -8.29 4.29 24.23
N PHE A 226 -8.77 4.76 23.10
CA PHE A 226 -9.36 6.11 22.98
C PHE A 226 -10.68 6.28 23.74
N LYS A 227 -11.36 5.17 24.07
CA LYS A 227 -12.61 5.17 24.85
C LYS A 227 -12.36 5.23 26.37
N GLU A 228 -11.14 4.93 26.80
CA GLU A 228 -10.75 4.96 28.19
C GLU A 228 -10.55 6.39 28.72
N PRO A 229 -10.60 6.64 30.04
CA PRO A 229 -10.26 7.93 30.61
C PRO A 229 -8.89 8.41 30.15
N GLY A 230 -8.84 9.61 29.59
CA GLY A 230 -7.61 10.16 28.98
C GLY A 230 -7.36 9.77 27.53
N GLY A 231 -8.19 8.90 26.93
CA GLY A 231 -8.04 8.42 25.57
C GLY A 231 -8.01 9.55 24.51
N ASN A 232 -8.76 10.64 24.73
CA ASN A 232 -8.73 11.81 23.85
C ASN A 232 -7.33 12.47 23.80
N LYS A 233 -6.60 12.47 24.91
CA LYS A 233 -5.22 13.01 24.95
C LYS A 233 -4.25 12.09 24.23
N LEU A 234 -4.41 10.77 24.41
CA LEU A 234 -3.64 9.78 23.66
C LEU A 234 -3.88 9.94 22.17
N LYS A 235 -5.14 10.07 21.75
CA LYS A 235 -5.49 10.29 20.34
C LYS A 235 -4.85 11.55 19.79
N LYS A 236 -4.99 12.67 20.52
CA LYS A 236 -4.39 13.94 20.13
C LYS A 236 -2.87 13.84 20.04
N TRP A 237 -2.21 13.20 21.01
CA TRP A 237 -0.76 13.00 20.97
C TRP A 237 -0.33 12.21 19.72
N ILE A 238 -1.04 11.12 19.38
CA ILE A 238 -0.75 10.31 18.19
C ILE A 238 -0.96 11.14 16.90
N ASP A 239 -1.99 11.97 16.87
CA ASP A 239 -2.32 12.80 15.71
C ASP A 239 -1.30 13.93 15.49
N ASP A 240 -0.85 14.53 16.58
CA ASP A 240 0.09 15.65 16.57
C ASP A 240 1.57 15.21 16.56
N CYS A 241 1.85 13.91 16.72
CA CYS A 241 3.21 13.40 16.78
C CYS A 241 3.97 13.70 15.47
N PRO A 242 5.10 14.45 15.54
CA PRO A 242 5.90 14.76 14.38
C PRO A 242 6.34 13.49 13.63
N ASN A 243 6.28 13.50 12.30
CA ASN A 243 6.59 12.33 11.48
C ASN A 243 7.98 11.78 11.73
N GLN A 244 8.98 12.64 11.94
CA GLN A 244 10.35 12.21 12.28
C GLN A 244 10.42 11.51 13.64
N LEU A 245 9.74 12.07 14.65
CA LEU A 245 9.65 11.47 15.98
C LEU A 245 8.92 10.12 15.91
N TYR A 246 7.80 10.07 15.20
CA TYR A 246 7.05 8.83 14.98
C TYR A 246 7.93 7.74 14.36
N SER A 247 8.69 8.06 13.31
CA SER A 247 9.61 7.12 12.66
C SER A 247 10.71 6.62 13.60
N ALA A 248 11.29 7.52 14.40
CA ALA A 248 12.30 7.17 15.39
C ALA A 248 11.73 6.22 16.47
N LEU A 249 10.53 6.50 16.97
CA LEU A 249 9.87 5.68 17.99
C LEU A 249 9.46 4.30 17.46
N ILE A 250 9.06 4.20 16.20
CA ILE A 250 8.80 2.90 15.54
C ILE A 250 10.10 2.07 15.46
N PHE A 251 11.20 2.71 15.12
CA PHE A 251 12.51 2.05 15.05
C PHE A 251 13.01 1.57 16.43
N GLU A 252 12.87 2.39 17.47
CA GLU A 252 13.26 2.09 18.85
C GLU A 252 12.39 1.01 19.52
N GLY A 253 11.15 0.82 19.03
CA GLY A 253 10.25 -0.21 19.48
C GLY A 253 9.23 0.21 20.53
N GLY A 254 8.31 -0.70 20.84
CA GLY A 254 7.10 -0.43 21.60
C GLY A 254 7.30 0.08 23.03
N GLU A 255 8.33 -0.37 23.74
CA GLU A 255 8.59 0.07 25.13
C GLU A 255 9.06 1.52 25.18
N VAL A 256 9.95 1.92 24.27
CA VAL A 256 10.42 3.30 24.16
C VAL A 256 9.26 4.21 23.73
N PHE A 257 8.45 3.76 22.77
CA PHE A 257 7.26 4.46 22.31
C PHE A 257 6.27 4.69 23.47
N LYS A 258 5.95 3.65 24.23
CA LYS A 258 5.06 3.72 25.41
C LYS A 258 5.59 4.71 26.44
N LYS A 259 6.87 4.61 26.78
CA LYS A 259 7.50 5.52 27.75
C LYS A 259 7.36 6.97 27.30
N ARG A 260 7.67 7.26 26.06
CA ARG A 260 7.57 8.61 25.48
C ARG A 260 6.14 9.16 25.56
N ILE A 261 5.14 8.37 25.18
CA ILE A 261 3.73 8.76 25.30
C ILE A 261 3.38 9.13 26.73
N LEU A 262 3.77 8.27 27.68
CA LEU A 262 3.45 8.52 29.10
C LEU A 262 4.12 9.78 29.62
N ASP A 263 5.40 9.98 29.30
CA ASP A 263 6.14 11.18 29.71
C ASP A 263 5.50 12.46 29.14
N ASP A 264 5.19 12.48 27.85
CA ASP A 264 4.59 13.66 27.20
C ASP A 264 3.15 13.94 27.68
N ILE A 265 2.33 12.91 27.88
CA ILE A 265 0.95 13.08 28.38
C ILE A 265 0.97 13.52 29.86
N CYS A 266 1.90 13.00 30.68
CA CYS A 266 2.05 13.45 32.05
C CYS A 266 2.47 14.93 32.14
N LEU A 267 3.37 15.38 31.28
CA LEU A 267 3.76 16.79 31.20
C LEU A 267 2.58 17.71 30.84
N LEU A 268 1.65 17.25 30.00
CA LEU A 268 0.41 17.96 29.67
C LEU A 268 -0.57 18.07 30.89
N TYR A 269 -0.39 17.24 31.91
CA TYR A 269 -1.19 17.32 33.15
C TYR A 269 -0.61 18.30 34.17
N THR A 270 0.67 18.62 34.10
CA THR A 270 1.39 19.45 35.09
C THR A 270 1.63 20.89 34.62
N SER A 271 1.27 21.23 33.40
CA SER A 271 1.28 22.65 32.95
C SER A 271 -0.06 23.31 33.26
N PRO A 272 -0.03 24.45 33.94
CA PRO A 272 -1.23 25.22 34.30
C PRO A 272 -1.99 25.75 33.08
#